data_7d22f8074c1cf9c8f94689ef6273c5d5
#
_entry.id   7d22f8074c1cf9c8f94689ef6273c5d5
#
_cell.length_a   1.000
_cell.length_b   1.000
_cell.length_c   1.000
_cell.angle_alpha   90.00
_cell.angle_beta   90.00
_cell.angle_gamma   90.00
#
_symmetry.space_group_name_H-M   'P 1'
#
loop_
_entity.id
_entity.type
_entity.pdbx_description
1 polymer ?
#
loop_
_entity_poly.entity_id
_entity_poly.type
_entity_poly.pdbx_seq_one_letter_code
_entity_poly.pdbx_strand_id
1 'polypeptide(L)'
;EDVNFSGGDDVAARPSRPAAFACLTEREYEVAELIAQGLDNREIAAAAYMGEGTVRNHISSILVKLGLRNRTQIAIAYLRG
;
A
#
# COMPACT_ATOMS: atom_id res chain seq x y z
N GLU A 1 3.55 -27.45 -8.92
CA GLU A 1 2.84 -27.13 -9.02
C GLU A 1 2.58 -26.70 -8.47
N ASP A 2 3.36 -26.80 -8.57
CA ASP A 2 2.65 -26.25 -8.49
C ASP A 2 2.55 -25.70 -8.07
N VAL A 3 3.23 -26.00 -8.16
CA VAL A 3 2.64 -25.47 -8.27
C VAL A 3 2.58 -24.80 -7.88
N ASN A 4 3.33 -24.81 -8.00
CA ASN A 4 2.82 -24.14 -8.12
C ASN A 4 2.83 -23.54 -7.85
N PHE A 5 3.50 -23.56 -7.94
CA PHE A 5 2.95 -22.91 -8.24
C PHE A 5 2.81 -22.40 -8.03
N SER A 6 3.48 -22.55 -8.05
CA SER A 6 2.92 -21.99 -8.39
C SER A 6 2.84 -21.35 -8.24
N GLY A 7 3.45 -21.34 -8.25
CA GLY A 7 2.98 -20.70 -8.64
C GLY A 7 3.04 -20.03 -8.53
N GLY A 8 3.43 -19.96 -8.60
CA GLY A 8 3.06 -19.39 -9.11
C GLY A 8 2.89 -18.88 -8.85
N ASP A 9 3.05 -18.62 -9.01
CA ASP A 9 2.47 -18.13 -9.28
C ASP A 9 2.20 -17.64 -8.87
N ASP A 10 2.37 -17.59 -8.93
CA ASP A 10 1.75 -17.01 -8.97
C ASP A 10 1.88 -16.06 -8.74
N VAL A 11 1.85 -16.31 -8.28
CA VAL A 11 2.33 -15.00 -8.38
C VAL A 11 1.91 -14.22 -9.57
N ALA A 12 1.94 -14.78 -10.59
CA ALA A 12 1.62 -14.12 -11.82
C ALA A 12 0.17 -13.75 -11.94
N ALA A 13 -0.64 -14.27 -11.05
CA ALA A 13 -2.07 -14.10 -11.18
C ALA A 13 -2.57 -12.72 -10.82
N ARG A 14 -1.75 -11.90 -10.18
CA ARG A 14 -2.21 -10.57 -9.78
C ARG A 14 -1.23 -9.52 -10.24
N PRO A 15 -1.72 -8.26 -10.38
CA PRO A 15 -0.83 -7.20 -10.82
C PRO A 15 0.38 -7.08 -9.91
N SER A 16 1.50 -6.81 -10.49
CA SER A 16 2.72 -6.60 -9.72
C SER A 16 2.63 -5.27 -8.99
N ARG A 17 3.10 -5.27 -7.76
CA ARG A 17 3.32 -4.01 -7.07
C ARG A 17 4.53 -3.33 -7.68
N PRO A 18 4.55 -1.98 -7.66
CA PRO A 18 5.80 -1.28 -7.95
C PRO A 18 6.89 -1.78 -7.01
N ALA A 19 8.10 -1.90 -7.51
CA ALA A 19 9.21 -2.41 -6.71
C ALA A 19 9.40 -1.62 -5.42
N ALA A 20 9.17 -0.32 -5.48
CA ALA A 20 9.34 0.55 -4.31
C ALA A 20 8.38 0.17 -3.17
N PHE A 21 7.28 -0.51 -3.49
CA PHE A 21 6.25 -0.86 -2.51
C PHE A 21 6.36 -2.30 -2.04
N ALA A 22 7.38 -3.01 -2.46
CA ALA A 22 7.51 -4.43 -2.13
C ALA A 22 7.69 -4.67 -0.64
N CYS A 23 8.20 -3.69 0.10
CA CYS A 23 8.43 -3.83 1.54
C CYS A 23 7.19 -3.55 2.38
N LEU A 24 6.09 -3.12 1.77
CA LEU A 24 4.87 -2.82 2.50
C LEU A 24 4.06 -4.08 2.72
N THR A 25 3.38 -4.13 3.88
CA THR A 25 2.39 -5.17 4.09
C THR A 25 1.18 -4.91 3.18
N GLU A 26 0.29 -5.90 3.07
CA GLU A 26 -0.90 -5.75 2.27
C GLU A 26 -1.75 -4.57 2.75
N ARG A 27 -1.89 -4.43 4.07
CA ARG A 27 -2.70 -3.35 4.62
C ARG A 27 -2.04 -1.99 4.39
N GLU A 28 -0.73 -1.92 4.51
CA GLU A 28 -0.01 -0.68 4.21
C GLU A 28 -0.15 -0.30 2.75
N TYR A 29 -0.04 -1.28 1.87
CA TYR A 29 -0.20 -1.02 0.45
C TYR A 29 -1.61 -0.53 0.13
N GLU A 30 -2.62 -1.13 0.77
CA GLU A 30 -3.99 -0.69 0.61
C GLU A 30 -4.16 0.78 1.04
N VAL A 31 -3.54 1.16 2.16
CA VAL A 31 -3.58 2.54 2.62
C VAL A 31 -2.90 3.46 1.61
N ALA A 32 -1.76 3.04 1.06
CA ALA A 32 -1.06 3.84 0.05
C ALA A 32 -1.93 4.06 -1.18
N GLU A 33 -2.64 3.03 -1.59
CA GLU A 33 -3.54 3.13 -2.74
C GLU A 33 -4.65 4.15 -2.48
N LEU A 34 -5.23 4.11 -1.29
CA LEU A 34 -6.31 5.03 -0.94
C LEU A 34 -5.80 6.47 -0.82
N ILE A 35 -4.58 6.64 -0.34
CA ILE A 35 -3.95 7.95 -0.34
C ILE A 35 -3.82 8.49 -1.77
N ALA A 36 -3.42 7.63 -2.70
CA ALA A 36 -3.27 8.03 -4.10
C ALA A 36 -4.60 8.43 -4.73
N GLN A 37 -5.71 7.92 -4.19
CA GLN A 37 -7.04 8.30 -4.65
C GLN A 37 -7.50 9.64 -4.07
N GLY A 38 -6.72 10.22 -3.17
CA GLY A 38 -7.04 11.51 -2.62
C GLY A 38 -7.89 11.48 -1.35
N LEU A 39 -8.06 10.32 -0.74
CA LEU A 39 -8.87 10.20 0.46
C LEU A 39 -8.11 10.74 1.68
N ASP A 40 -8.85 11.33 2.62
CA ASP A 40 -8.26 11.71 3.89
C ASP A 40 -8.27 10.51 4.85
N ASN A 41 -7.69 10.69 6.05
CA ASN A 41 -7.56 9.58 6.99
C ASN A 41 -8.91 8.99 7.39
N ARG A 42 -9.92 9.84 7.54
CA ARG A 42 -11.25 9.40 7.91
C ARG A 42 -11.86 8.55 6.80
N GLU A 43 -11.71 9.00 5.58
CA GLU A 43 -12.22 8.26 4.42
C GLU A 43 -11.49 6.94 4.23
N ILE A 44 -10.16 6.96 4.43
CA ILE A 44 -9.36 5.75 4.35
C ILE A 44 -9.82 4.75 5.43
N ALA A 45 -10.03 5.24 6.64
CA ALA A 45 -10.46 4.38 7.74
C ALA A 45 -11.77 3.68 7.39
N ALA A 46 -12.72 4.42 6.82
CA ALA A 46 -13.99 3.85 6.42
C ALA A 46 -13.83 2.84 5.29
N ALA A 47 -13.03 3.18 4.28
CA ALA A 47 -12.86 2.32 3.12
C ALA A 47 -12.11 1.03 3.46
N ALA A 48 -11.16 1.11 4.37
CA ALA A 48 -10.32 -0.04 4.73
C ALA A 48 -10.79 -0.76 5.99
N TYR A 49 -11.90 -0.32 6.56
CA TYR A 49 -12.47 -0.94 7.77
C TYR A 49 -11.48 -0.95 8.93
N MET A 50 -10.87 0.19 9.20
CA MET A 50 -9.95 0.31 10.32
C MET A 50 -10.14 1.66 11.00
N GLY A 51 -9.56 1.83 12.18
CA GLY A 51 -9.65 3.11 12.90
C GLY A 51 -8.72 4.15 12.33
N GLU A 52 -9.04 5.43 12.55
CA GLU A 52 -8.17 6.50 12.05
C GLU A 52 -6.77 6.45 12.66
N GLY A 53 -6.67 6.02 13.93
CA GLY A 53 -5.36 5.87 14.56
C GLY A 53 -4.52 4.81 13.86
N THR A 54 -5.17 3.71 13.46
CA THR A 54 -4.51 2.66 12.71
C THR A 54 -4.04 3.18 11.35
N VAL A 55 -4.88 3.98 10.69
CA VAL A 55 -4.50 4.59 9.42
C VAL A 55 -3.25 5.44 9.60
N ARG A 56 -3.22 6.29 10.63
CA ARG A 56 -2.04 7.12 10.89
C ARG A 56 -0.80 6.28 11.13
N ASN A 57 -0.95 5.18 11.87
CA ASN A 57 0.17 4.28 12.13
C ASN A 57 0.69 3.66 10.84
N HIS A 58 -0.21 3.23 9.97
CA HIS A 58 0.19 2.68 8.68
C HIS A 58 0.91 3.73 7.83
N ILE A 59 0.39 4.96 7.82
CA ILE A 59 1.03 6.03 7.05
C ILE A 59 2.44 6.28 7.57
N SER A 60 2.60 6.36 8.89
CA SER A 60 3.94 6.57 9.47
C SER A 60 4.89 5.44 9.08
N SER A 61 4.40 4.21 9.13
CA SER A 61 5.21 3.06 8.75
C SER A 61 5.61 3.12 7.27
N ILE A 62 4.67 3.48 6.41
CA ILE A 62 4.94 3.62 4.97
C ILE A 62 6.02 4.66 4.72
N LEU A 63 5.90 5.80 5.39
CA LEU A 63 6.88 6.87 5.22
C LEU A 63 8.28 6.42 5.60
N VAL A 64 8.39 5.70 6.71
CA VAL A 64 9.68 5.19 7.15
C VAL A 64 10.22 4.15 6.18
N LYS A 65 9.39 3.22 5.78
CA LYS A 65 9.82 2.12 4.90
C LYS A 65 10.25 2.62 3.53
N LEU A 66 9.58 3.64 3.01
CA LEU A 66 9.89 4.17 1.69
C LEU A 66 10.84 5.37 1.73
N GLY A 67 11.20 5.84 2.91
CA GLY A 67 12.08 6.99 3.03
C GLY A 67 11.45 8.27 2.54
N LEU A 68 10.13 8.42 2.73
CA LEU A 68 9.39 9.59 2.25
C LEU A 68 9.11 10.54 3.41
N ARG A 69 8.76 11.78 3.07
CA ARG A 69 8.59 12.83 4.07
C ARG A 69 7.14 13.10 4.43
N ASN A 70 6.22 12.88 3.50
CA ASN A 70 4.82 13.19 3.75
C ASN A 70 3.94 12.32 2.85
N ARG A 71 2.64 12.39 3.14
CA ARG A 71 1.69 11.52 2.44
C ARG A 71 1.55 11.87 0.95
N THR A 72 1.77 13.11 0.60
CA THR A 72 1.72 13.51 -0.82
C THR A 72 2.76 12.73 -1.60
N GLN A 73 3.94 12.52 -1.01
CA GLN A 73 4.97 11.75 -1.67
C GLN A 73 4.58 10.28 -1.83
N ILE A 74 3.79 9.75 -0.88
CA ILE A 74 3.27 8.39 -1.03
C ILE A 74 2.37 8.31 -2.25
N ALA A 75 1.47 9.29 -2.40
CA ALA A 75 0.56 9.31 -3.54
C ALA A 75 1.33 9.42 -4.86
N ILE A 76 2.31 10.29 -4.89
CA ILE A 76 3.13 10.48 -6.09
C ILE A 76 3.86 9.18 -6.44
N ALA A 77 4.47 8.54 -5.44
CA ALA A 77 5.20 7.30 -5.66
C ALA A 77 4.27 6.21 -6.19
N TYR A 78 3.07 6.12 -5.63
CA TYR A 78 2.10 5.12 -6.09
C TYR A 78 1.71 5.37 -7.55
N LEU A 79 1.42 6.62 -7.89
CA LEU A 79 0.97 6.95 -9.23
C LEU A 79 2.07 6.79 -10.28
N ARG A 80 3.31 6.96 -9.88
CA ARG A 80 4.44 6.81 -10.78
C ARG A 80 4.88 5.36 -10.95
N GLY A 81 4.57 4.56 -9.97
CA GLY A 81 4.97 3.17 -9.96
C GLY A 81 4.20 2.35 -10.94
#